data_f25884574ae10b1aa02240713e2b5e9c
#
_entry.id   f25884574ae10b1aa02240713e2b5e9c
#
_cell.length_a   1.000
_cell.length_b   1.000
_cell.length_c   1.000
_cell.angle_alpha   90.00
_cell.angle_beta   90.00
_cell.angle_gamma   90.00
#
_symmetry.space_group_name_H-M   'P 1'
#
loop_
_entity.id
_entity.type
_entity.pdbx_description
1 polymer ?
#
loop_
_entity_poly.entity_id
_entity_poly.type
_entity_poly.pdbx_seq_one_letter_code
_entity_poly.pdbx_strand_id
1 'polypeptide(L)'
;MSWKKYLVSVLAFSGFGLLVLFLLQVFQKFLPFNPQHIEGMSWDLSLNTAISFVTNTNWQAYSGESQLSYLSQALGLTVQNFVTPATGIAVLYALIRGFTRVKGKGVGNFWTDLTRSTLYVLMPLSLAGALIIASQGVPQTWKAAETVELMEPVAFDADGNYLEDARINGDTVTVDGEVVEDAEVVTEEIVPLGFAASQIAIKQLGTNGGGYYGVNSAHPLENPNWFSNLLEMLFLLLIPASLCFSFGRDVKDKKQGIAIFMAMFLMLIAAMSVVAVNEQSASTVLTENEYVDTSTDGQAGGNMEGKEARFGIGSSVTWATW
;
A
#
# COMPACT_ATOMS: atom_id res chain seq x y z
N MET A 1 -16.19 -14.62 -25.78
CA MET A 1 -14.87 -15.15 -26.20
C MET A 1 -14.74 -16.60 -25.75
N SER A 2 -13.97 -17.44 -26.49
CA SER A 2 -13.51 -18.73 -25.96
C SER A 2 -12.55 -18.48 -24.80
N TRP A 3 -12.34 -19.48 -23.95
CA TRP A 3 -11.42 -19.36 -22.81
C TRP A 3 -10.00 -19.01 -23.23
N LYS A 4 -9.50 -19.57 -24.36
CA LYS A 4 -8.17 -19.24 -24.90
C LYS A 4 -8.07 -17.77 -25.31
N LYS A 5 -9.08 -17.24 -26.02
CA LYS A 5 -9.10 -15.83 -26.42
C LYS A 5 -9.20 -14.90 -25.22
N TYR A 6 -9.95 -15.30 -24.20
CA TYR A 6 -10.05 -14.54 -22.94
C TYR A 6 -8.68 -14.49 -22.24
N LEU A 7 -8.03 -15.64 -22.06
CA LEU A 7 -6.70 -15.74 -21.45
C LEU A 7 -5.67 -14.90 -22.20
N VAL A 8 -5.61 -15.00 -23.52
CA VAL A 8 -4.68 -14.18 -24.35
C VAL A 8 -4.96 -12.70 -24.16
N SER A 9 -6.23 -12.28 -24.05
CA SER A 9 -6.56 -10.87 -23.78
C SER A 9 -6.08 -10.41 -22.41
N VAL A 10 -6.21 -11.24 -21.37
CA VAL A 10 -5.68 -10.96 -20.02
C VAL A 10 -4.16 -10.82 -20.06
N LEU A 11 -3.46 -11.80 -20.64
CA LEU A 11 -2.00 -11.78 -20.71
C LEU A 11 -1.46 -10.60 -21.53
N ALA A 12 -2.10 -10.28 -22.66
CA ALA A 12 -1.72 -9.14 -23.48
C ALA A 12 -1.91 -7.81 -22.74
N PHE A 13 -3.02 -7.66 -22.01
CA PHE A 13 -3.28 -6.48 -21.19
C PHE A 13 -2.27 -6.33 -20.05
N SER A 14 -2.02 -7.42 -19.32
CA SER A 14 -1.03 -7.43 -18.23
C SER A 14 0.40 -7.19 -18.75
N GLY A 15 0.77 -7.80 -19.87
CA GLY A 15 2.08 -7.59 -20.51
C GLY A 15 2.27 -6.14 -20.99
N PHE A 16 1.22 -5.51 -21.51
CA PHE A 16 1.24 -4.10 -21.86
C PHE A 16 1.40 -3.21 -20.61
N GLY A 17 0.65 -3.48 -19.54
CA GLY A 17 0.77 -2.77 -18.27
C GLY A 17 2.18 -2.88 -17.68
N LEU A 18 2.77 -4.09 -17.70
CA LEU A 18 4.14 -4.34 -17.26
C LEU A 18 5.14 -3.49 -18.06
N LEU A 19 5.04 -3.51 -19.39
CA LEU A 19 5.94 -2.74 -20.25
C LEU A 19 5.83 -1.24 -19.98
N VAL A 20 4.62 -0.71 -19.90
CA VAL A 20 4.39 0.71 -19.63
C VAL A 20 4.95 1.12 -18.28
N LEU A 21 4.65 0.36 -17.22
CA LEU A 21 5.14 0.68 -15.88
C LEU A 21 6.66 0.58 -15.79
N PHE A 22 7.26 -0.44 -16.37
CA PHE A 22 8.71 -0.59 -16.45
C PHE A 22 9.37 0.61 -17.14
N LEU A 23 8.86 1.01 -18.31
CA LEU A 23 9.42 2.14 -19.06
C LEU A 23 9.23 3.47 -18.32
N LEU A 24 8.09 3.69 -17.67
CA LEU A 24 7.85 4.90 -16.86
C LEU A 24 8.92 5.04 -15.76
N GLN A 25 9.25 3.97 -15.07
CA GLN A 25 10.22 3.99 -13.96
C GLN A 25 11.66 4.17 -14.44
N VAL A 26 12.06 3.45 -15.49
CA VAL A 26 13.43 3.57 -16.04
C VAL A 26 13.68 4.96 -16.63
N PHE A 27 12.68 5.54 -17.31
CA PHE A 27 12.83 6.81 -18.01
C PHE A 27 12.25 8.01 -17.28
N GLN A 28 11.83 7.87 -16.00
CA GLN A 28 11.16 8.95 -15.26
C GLN A 28 11.96 10.25 -15.19
N LYS A 29 13.29 10.20 -15.20
CA LYS A 29 14.16 11.38 -15.25
C LYS A 29 13.83 12.31 -16.41
N PHE A 30 13.46 11.75 -17.55
CA PHE A 30 13.20 12.50 -18.79
C PHE A 30 11.73 12.86 -18.99
N LEU A 31 10.86 12.41 -18.09
CA LEU A 31 9.43 12.61 -18.19
C LEU A 31 8.97 13.89 -17.46
N PRO A 32 7.85 14.50 -17.88
CA PRO A 32 7.28 15.65 -17.17
C PRO A 32 6.77 15.25 -15.78
N PHE A 33 6.43 16.26 -14.98
CA PHE A 33 5.95 16.08 -13.58
C PHE A 33 6.95 15.36 -12.67
N ASN A 34 8.23 15.72 -12.82
CA ASN A 34 9.32 15.31 -11.96
C ASN A 34 10.02 16.55 -11.38
N PRO A 35 9.34 17.33 -10.51
CA PRO A 35 9.90 18.60 -10.00
C PRO A 35 11.11 18.41 -9.08
N GLN A 36 11.24 17.24 -8.48
CA GLN A 36 12.36 16.88 -7.61
C GLN A 36 13.55 16.31 -8.39
N HIS A 37 13.46 16.24 -9.72
CA HIS A 37 14.52 15.69 -10.60
C HIS A 37 14.99 14.28 -10.22
N ILE A 38 14.04 13.44 -9.76
CA ILE A 38 14.31 12.06 -9.37
C ILE A 38 14.89 11.29 -10.57
N GLU A 39 15.98 10.58 -10.32
CA GLU A 39 16.67 9.77 -11.33
C GLU A 39 15.82 8.55 -11.76
N GLY A 40 16.19 7.93 -12.88
CA GLY A 40 15.57 6.67 -13.31
C GLY A 40 15.91 5.54 -12.34
N MET A 41 14.95 4.70 -12.04
CA MET A 41 15.21 3.49 -11.24
C MET A 41 16.07 2.50 -12.03
N SER A 42 16.85 1.67 -11.33
CA SER A 42 17.60 0.57 -11.95
C SER A 42 16.66 -0.39 -12.70
N TRP A 43 17.14 -1.02 -13.75
CA TRP A 43 16.29 -1.87 -14.61
C TRP A 43 15.72 -3.07 -13.86
N ASP A 44 16.49 -3.67 -12.97
CA ASP A 44 16.11 -4.82 -12.14
C ASP A 44 15.02 -4.46 -11.13
N LEU A 45 15.17 -3.34 -10.43
CA LEU A 45 14.16 -2.83 -9.49
C LEU A 45 12.90 -2.39 -10.21
N SER A 46 13.02 -1.72 -11.38
CA SER A 46 11.88 -1.34 -12.22
C SER A 46 11.12 -2.57 -12.73
N LEU A 47 11.82 -3.64 -13.14
CA LEU A 47 11.19 -4.87 -13.59
C LEU A 47 10.49 -5.59 -12.43
N ASN A 48 11.14 -5.70 -11.27
CA ASN A 48 10.55 -6.27 -10.06
C ASN A 48 9.26 -5.53 -9.68
N THR A 49 9.31 -4.20 -9.62
CA THR A 49 8.15 -3.34 -9.32
C THR A 49 7.04 -3.52 -10.36
N ALA A 50 7.37 -3.51 -11.65
CA ALA A 50 6.37 -3.67 -12.71
C ALA A 50 5.66 -5.03 -12.64
N ILE A 51 6.39 -6.12 -12.39
CA ILE A 51 5.81 -7.45 -12.20
C ILE A 51 4.93 -7.46 -10.95
N SER A 52 5.43 -6.95 -9.84
CA SER A 52 4.72 -6.89 -8.57
C SER A 52 3.37 -6.16 -8.70
N PHE A 53 3.36 -4.98 -9.31
CA PHE A 53 2.14 -4.19 -9.48
C PHE A 53 1.16 -4.79 -10.48
N VAL A 54 1.64 -5.37 -11.58
CA VAL A 54 0.77 -6.01 -12.58
C VAL A 54 0.14 -7.31 -12.07
N THR A 55 0.78 -7.98 -11.13
CA THR A 55 0.25 -9.18 -10.48
C THR A 55 -0.60 -8.91 -9.25
N ASN A 56 -0.87 -7.65 -8.91
CA ASN A 56 -1.62 -7.20 -7.73
C ASN A 56 -0.93 -7.53 -6.39
N THR A 57 0.38 -7.75 -6.40
CA THR A 57 1.16 -8.07 -5.19
C THR A 57 1.65 -6.82 -4.47
N ASN A 58 2.14 -5.85 -5.22
CA ASN A 58 2.61 -4.53 -4.80
C ASN A 58 3.79 -4.53 -3.82
N TRP A 59 4.70 -5.48 -3.91
CA TRP A 59 5.98 -5.39 -3.22
C TRP A 59 6.77 -4.17 -3.67
N GLN A 60 7.38 -3.51 -2.70
CA GLN A 60 8.21 -2.34 -2.91
C GLN A 60 9.53 -2.52 -2.15
N ALA A 61 10.63 -2.65 -2.88
CA ALA A 61 11.99 -2.64 -2.32
C ALA A 61 12.59 -1.23 -2.41
N TYR A 62 11.77 -0.20 -2.25
CA TYR A 62 12.09 1.22 -2.33
C TYR A 62 11.02 2.04 -1.61
N SER A 63 11.34 3.27 -1.27
CA SER A 63 10.39 4.26 -0.77
C SER A 63 9.84 5.08 -1.95
N GLY A 64 8.53 4.98 -2.18
CA GLY A 64 7.88 5.60 -3.35
C GLY A 64 8.00 7.11 -3.36
N GLU A 65 7.91 7.74 -2.19
CA GLU A 65 8.02 9.17 -1.96
C GLU A 65 9.37 9.76 -2.32
N SER A 66 10.45 8.96 -2.22
CA SER A 66 11.82 9.40 -2.50
C SER A 66 12.36 8.94 -3.85
N GLN A 67 11.83 7.86 -4.42
CA GLN A 67 12.39 7.23 -5.61
C GLN A 67 11.49 7.27 -6.85
N LEU A 68 10.24 7.70 -6.72
CA LEU A 68 9.32 7.79 -7.85
C LEU A 68 8.87 9.21 -8.12
N SER A 69 8.96 9.60 -9.40
CA SER A 69 8.41 10.86 -9.84
C SER A 69 6.90 10.90 -9.68
N TYR A 70 6.36 12.10 -9.60
CA TYR A 70 4.92 12.33 -9.50
C TYR A 70 4.12 11.64 -10.63
N LEU A 71 4.67 11.67 -11.86
CA LEU A 71 4.08 10.97 -12.99
C LEU A 71 4.10 9.46 -12.82
N SER A 72 5.23 8.89 -12.35
CA SER A 72 5.36 7.45 -12.11
C SER A 72 4.40 6.97 -11.03
N GLN A 73 4.19 7.76 -9.97
CA GLN A 73 3.18 7.49 -8.95
C GLN A 73 1.75 7.53 -9.54
N ALA A 74 1.38 8.62 -10.22
CA ALA A 74 0.01 8.84 -10.67
C ALA A 74 -0.40 7.96 -11.86
N LEU A 75 0.40 7.94 -12.94
CA LEU A 75 0.09 7.17 -14.16
C LEU A 75 0.65 5.75 -14.13
N GLY A 76 1.70 5.50 -13.35
CA GLY A 76 2.27 4.18 -13.20
C GLY A 76 1.55 3.38 -12.12
N LEU A 77 1.90 3.61 -10.87
CA LEU A 77 1.43 2.79 -9.75
C LEU A 77 -0.09 2.88 -9.56
N THR A 78 -0.66 4.09 -9.53
CA THR A 78 -2.11 4.27 -9.31
C THR A 78 -2.94 3.61 -10.39
N VAL A 79 -2.54 3.70 -11.66
CA VAL A 79 -3.25 3.03 -12.75
C VAL A 79 -3.19 1.51 -12.60
N GLN A 80 -2.04 0.95 -12.24
CA GLN A 80 -1.94 -0.49 -12.00
C GLN A 80 -2.80 -0.91 -10.80
N ASN A 81 -2.75 -0.18 -9.70
CA ASN A 81 -3.59 -0.42 -8.52
C ASN A 81 -5.10 -0.41 -8.85
N PHE A 82 -5.48 0.24 -9.93
CA PHE A 82 -6.86 0.31 -10.38
C PHE A 82 -7.23 -0.83 -11.34
N VAL A 83 -6.39 -1.12 -12.32
CA VAL A 83 -6.72 -2.07 -13.39
C VAL A 83 -6.44 -3.53 -13.04
N THR A 84 -5.52 -3.81 -12.11
CA THR A 84 -5.22 -5.18 -11.70
C THR A 84 -6.35 -5.83 -10.89
N PRO A 85 -6.97 -5.18 -9.88
CA PRO A 85 -8.16 -5.73 -9.25
C PRO A 85 -9.35 -5.84 -10.21
N ALA A 86 -9.50 -4.89 -11.15
CA ALA A 86 -10.52 -4.99 -12.20
C ALA A 86 -10.32 -6.23 -13.07
N THR A 87 -9.06 -6.57 -13.38
CA THR A 87 -8.68 -7.81 -14.08
C THR A 87 -9.03 -9.05 -13.25
N GLY A 88 -8.75 -9.03 -11.95
CA GLY A 88 -9.11 -10.10 -11.00
C GLY A 88 -10.61 -10.36 -10.98
N ILE A 89 -11.41 -9.30 -10.85
CA ILE A 89 -12.89 -9.39 -10.92
C ILE A 89 -13.34 -9.96 -12.26
N ALA A 90 -12.77 -9.50 -13.38
CA ALA A 90 -13.10 -9.98 -14.71
C ALA A 90 -12.82 -11.49 -14.86
N VAL A 91 -11.67 -11.95 -14.37
CA VAL A 91 -11.28 -13.38 -14.37
C VAL A 91 -12.24 -14.22 -13.49
N LEU A 92 -12.61 -13.71 -12.30
CA LEU A 92 -13.58 -14.38 -11.44
C LEU A 92 -14.92 -14.58 -12.16
N TYR A 93 -15.43 -13.55 -12.84
CA TYR A 93 -16.68 -13.68 -13.60
C TYR A 93 -16.57 -14.62 -14.80
N ALA A 94 -15.40 -14.69 -15.43
CA ALA A 94 -15.15 -15.70 -16.47
C ALA A 94 -15.19 -17.11 -15.89
N LEU A 95 -14.62 -17.34 -14.70
CA LEU A 95 -14.65 -18.60 -13.98
C LEU A 95 -16.10 -18.99 -13.58
N ILE A 96 -16.86 -18.06 -12.99
CA ILE A 96 -18.29 -18.27 -12.64
C ILE A 96 -19.09 -18.72 -13.87
N ARG A 97 -18.89 -18.04 -15.01
CA ARG A 97 -19.56 -18.43 -16.26
C ARG A 97 -19.12 -19.81 -16.74
N GLY A 98 -17.86 -20.20 -16.49
CA GLY A 98 -17.36 -21.55 -16.78
C GLY A 98 -18.11 -22.62 -15.98
N PHE A 99 -18.42 -22.36 -14.71
CA PHE A 99 -19.17 -23.29 -13.85
C PHE A 99 -20.68 -23.34 -14.18
N THR A 100 -21.27 -22.21 -14.56
CA THR A 100 -22.72 -22.08 -14.71
C THR A 100 -23.24 -22.40 -16.10
N ARG A 101 -22.41 -22.35 -17.15
CA ARG A 101 -22.84 -22.51 -18.55
C ARG A 101 -22.61 -23.92 -19.06
N VAL A 102 -23.60 -24.79 -18.94
CA VAL A 102 -23.54 -26.20 -19.37
C VAL A 102 -23.43 -26.36 -20.91
N LYS A 103 -23.94 -25.42 -21.70
CA LYS A 103 -23.95 -25.47 -23.19
C LYS A 103 -23.41 -24.22 -23.88
N GLY A 104 -22.79 -23.30 -23.13
CA GLY A 104 -22.32 -22.04 -23.67
C GLY A 104 -20.96 -22.16 -24.36
N LYS A 105 -20.79 -21.54 -25.53
CA LYS A 105 -19.54 -21.56 -26.30
C LYS A 105 -18.48 -20.54 -25.83
N GLY A 106 -18.67 -19.86 -24.69
CA GLY A 106 -17.71 -18.83 -24.24
C GLY A 106 -17.86 -18.41 -22.78
N VAL A 107 -16.76 -17.84 -22.25
CA VAL A 107 -16.64 -17.40 -20.85
C VAL A 107 -16.91 -15.89 -20.65
N GLY A 108 -17.34 -15.19 -21.68
CA GLY A 108 -17.60 -13.75 -21.64
C GLY A 108 -16.69 -12.95 -22.58
N ASN A 109 -16.51 -11.69 -22.29
CA ASN A 109 -15.60 -10.79 -23.02
C ASN A 109 -14.75 -10.03 -22.00
N PHE A 110 -13.43 -10.24 -22.01
CA PHE A 110 -12.49 -9.63 -21.06
C PHE A 110 -12.60 -8.10 -21.04
N TRP A 111 -12.58 -7.47 -22.20
CA TRP A 111 -12.62 -6.01 -22.28
C TRP A 111 -13.89 -5.41 -21.69
N THR A 112 -15.03 -6.07 -21.94
CA THR A 112 -16.31 -5.65 -21.36
C THR A 112 -16.32 -5.86 -19.84
N ASP A 113 -15.80 -6.99 -19.38
CA ASP A 113 -15.75 -7.30 -17.95
C ASP A 113 -14.80 -6.33 -17.23
N LEU A 114 -13.61 -6.08 -17.78
CA LEU A 114 -12.64 -5.09 -17.29
C LEU A 114 -13.27 -3.70 -17.18
N THR A 115 -13.87 -3.21 -18.26
CA THR A 115 -14.50 -1.88 -18.29
C THR A 115 -15.62 -1.76 -17.25
N ARG A 116 -16.47 -2.78 -17.11
CA ARG A 116 -17.56 -2.78 -16.12
C ARG A 116 -17.03 -2.81 -14.70
N SER A 117 -16.05 -3.65 -14.40
CA SER A 117 -15.43 -3.70 -13.08
C SER A 117 -14.78 -2.38 -12.71
N THR A 118 -14.12 -1.73 -13.67
CA THR A 118 -13.51 -0.42 -13.49
C THR A 118 -14.55 0.66 -13.24
N LEU A 119 -15.50 0.85 -14.18
CA LEU A 119 -16.40 2.01 -14.17
C LEU A 119 -17.57 1.89 -13.18
N TYR A 120 -18.07 0.69 -12.92
CA TYR A 120 -19.27 0.51 -12.10
C TYR A 120 -19.00 -0.02 -10.70
N VAL A 121 -17.82 -0.56 -10.43
CA VAL A 121 -17.45 -1.06 -9.11
C VAL A 121 -16.33 -0.22 -8.50
N LEU A 122 -15.14 -0.26 -9.10
CA LEU A 122 -13.96 0.36 -8.51
C LEU A 122 -14.03 1.89 -8.49
N MET A 123 -14.38 2.52 -9.60
CA MET A 123 -14.38 3.98 -9.72
C MET A 123 -15.33 4.68 -8.72
N PRO A 124 -16.60 4.29 -8.57
CA PRO A 124 -17.47 4.94 -7.61
C PRO A 124 -17.02 4.76 -6.16
N LEU A 125 -16.56 3.54 -5.81
CA LEU A 125 -16.07 3.25 -4.47
C LEU A 125 -14.77 4.01 -4.17
N SER A 126 -13.84 4.04 -5.12
CA SER A 126 -12.57 4.77 -4.96
C SER A 126 -12.78 6.28 -4.84
N LEU A 127 -13.72 6.84 -5.60
CA LEU A 127 -14.04 8.27 -5.49
C LEU A 127 -14.60 8.61 -4.10
N ALA A 128 -15.58 7.82 -3.63
CA ALA A 128 -16.13 8.01 -2.30
C ALA A 128 -15.06 7.79 -1.22
N GLY A 129 -14.27 6.73 -1.34
CA GLY A 129 -13.16 6.44 -0.41
C GLY A 129 -12.11 7.53 -0.37
N ALA A 130 -11.68 8.03 -1.53
CA ALA A 130 -10.71 9.12 -1.63
C ALA A 130 -11.18 10.40 -0.93
N LEU A 131 -12.45 10.77 -1.10
CA LEU A 131 -13.03 11.94 -0.42
C LEU A 131 -13.04 11.76 1.10
N ILE A 132 -13.39 10.56 1.59
CA ILE A 132 -13.40 10.28 3.03
C ILE A 132 -11.96 10.29 3.57
N ILE A 133 -11.01 9.61 2.91
CA ILE A 133 -9.60 9.57 3.32
C ILE A 133 -8.98 10.99 3.30
N ALA A 134 -9.23 11.77 2.25
CA ALA A 134 -8.77 13.16 2.18
C ALA A 134 -9.34 14.01 3.31
N SER A 135 -10.60 13.79 3.72
CA SER A 135 -11.22 14.49 4.85
C SER A 135 -10.56 14.19 6.20
N GLN A 136 -9.77 13.12 6.29
CA GLN A 136 -9.00 12.77 7.48
C GLN A 136 -7.60 13.43 7.54
N GLY A 137 -7.24 14.22 6.53
CA GLY A 137 -5.97 14.92 6.46
C GLY A 137 -4.93 14.29 5.56
N VAL A 138 -5.28 13.22 4.85
CA VAL A 138 -4.39 12.61 3.85
C VAL A 138 -4.23 13.54 2.65
N PRO A 139 -2.99 13.82 2.18
CA PRO A 139 -2.74 14.76 1.09
C PRO A 139 -3.46 14.39 -0.21
N GLN A 140 -4.09 15.39 -0.82
CA GLN A 140 -4.67 15.31 -2.16
C GLN A 140 -4.42 16.63 -2.88
N THR A 141 -3.23 16.82 -3.41
CA THR A 141 -2.77 18.09 -3.96
C THR A 141 -1.96 17.90 -5.25
N TRP A 142 -1.85 18.97 -6.04
CA TRP A 142 -0.95 19.04 -7.18
C TRP A 142 0.51 19.33 -6.81
N LYS A 143 0.78 19.74 -5.55
CA LYS A 143 2.15 19.87 -5.05
C LYS A 143 2.75 18.47 -4.84
N ALA A 144 3.95 18.25 -5.33
CA ALA A 144 4.66 16.98 -5.11
C ALA A 144 5.25 16.89 -3.71
N ALA A 145 5.71 18.01 -3.18
CA ALA A 145 6.30 18.11 -1.85
C ALA A 145 6.14 19.52 -1.29
N GLU A 146 6.39 19.69 0.00
CA GLU A 146 6.49 20.96 0.69
C GLU A 146 7.70 20.95 1.62
N THR A 147 8.49 22.01 1.58
CA THR A 147 9.60 22.20 2.53
C THR A 147 9.04 22.82 3.79
N VAL A 148 9.31 22.21 4.93
CA VAL A 148 8.89 22.68 6.26
C VAL A 148 10.12 22.88 7.13
N GLU A 149 10.12 23.94 7.94
CA GLU A 149 11.14 24.17 8.95
C GLU A 149 10.98 23.18 10.09
N LEU A 150 12.07 22.55 10.51
CA LEU A 150 12.10 21.70 11.69
C LEU A 150 11.97 22.55 12.96
N MET A 151 11.24 22.05 13.93
CA MET A 151 11.12 22.72 15.24
C MET A 151 12.46 22.80 15.97
N GLU A 152 13.29 21.79 15.81
CA GLU A 152 14.66 21.72 16.30
C GLU A 152 15.58 21.25 15.16
N PRO A 153 16.68 21.96 14.88
CA PRO A 153 17.66 21.50 13.92
C PRO A 153 18.26 20.16 14.32
N VAL A 154 18.55 19.33 13.34
CA VAL A 154 19.23 18.06 13.54
C VAL A 154 20.59 18.07 12.85
N ALA A 155 21.55 17.29 13.35
CA ALA A 155 22.88 17.20 12.77
C ALA A 155 23.21 15.77 12.36
N PHE A 156 23.95 15.66 11.26
CA PHE A 156 24.49 14.40 10.74
C PHE A 156 26.03 14.51 10.62
N ASP A 157 26.72 13.40 10.75
CA ASP A 157 28.15 13.33 10.49
C ASP A 157 28.44 13.31 8.97
N ALA A 158 29.73 13.35 8.60
CA ALA A 158 30.17 13.28 7.21
C ALA A 158 29.74 12.00 6.46
N ASP A 159 29.44 10.93 7.20
CA ASP A 159 28.96 9.65 6.67
C ASP A 159 27.43 9.58 6.58
N GLY A 160 26.72 10.64 7.02
CA GLY A 160 25.26 10.75 6.99
C GLY A 160 24.57 10.06 8.16
N ASN A 161 25.29 9.76 9.26
CA ASN A 161 24.67 9.21 10.46
C ASN A 161 24.13 10.34 11.34
N TYR A 162 22.95 10.15 11.91
CA TYR A 162 22.35 11.07 12.85
C TYR A 162 23.18 11.18 14.13
N LEU A 163 23.46 12.41 14.56
CA LEU A 163 24.21 12.69 15.77
C LEU A 163 23.25 12.89 16.94
N GLU A 164 23.12 11.87 17.79
CA GLU A 164 22.35 11.97 19.02
C GLU A 164 23.03 12.94 20.01
N ASP A 165 22.24 13.66 20.78
CA ASP A 165 22.68 14.66 21.79
C ASP A 165 23.59 15.78 21.25
N ALA A 166 23.56 16.02 19.91
CA ALA A 166 24.30 17.10 19.30
C ALA A 166 23.81 18.49 19.80
N ARG A 167 24.77 19.34 20.20
CA ARG A 167 24.50 20.75 20.49
C ARG A 167 24.90 21.58 19.27
N ILE A 168 23.92 22.23 18.68
CA ILE A 168 24.06 23.03 17.47
C ILE A 168 24.13 24.52 17.87
N ASN A 169 25.27 25.18 17.58
CA ASN A 169 25.48 26.61 17.75
C ASN A 169 25.88 27.24 16.41
N GLY A 170 24.87 27.73 15.66
CA GLY A 170 25.08 28.15 14.29
C GLY A 170 25.59 26.98 13.44
N ASP A 171 26.76 27.12 12.80
CA ASP A 171 27.36 26.08 11.98
C ASP A 171 28.26 25.09 12.76
N THR A 172 28.38 25.27 14.06
CA THR A 172 29.23 24.42 14.90
C THR A 172 28.38 23.36 15.63
N VAL A 173 28.70 22.10 15.37
CA VAL A 173 28.06 20.93 16.01
C VAL A 173 29.02 20.32 17.01
N THR A 174 28.57 20.09 18.25
CA THR A 174 29.35 19.43 19.30
C THR A 174 28.56 18.24 19.87
N VAL A 175 29.24 17.12 20.07
CA VAL A 175 28.73 15.92 20.74
C VAL A 175 29.67 15.62 21.91
N ASP A 176 29.13 15.44 23.10
CA ASP A 176 29.91 15.23 24.34
C ASP A 176 30.99 16.28 24.64
N GLY A 177 30.81 17.50 24.06
CA GLY A 177 31.74 18.61 24.23
C GLY A 177 32.89 18.67 23.20
N GLU A 178 33.00 17.71 22.31
CA GLU A 178 33.93 17.70 21.17
C GLU A 178 33.25 18.23 19.92
N VAL A 179 33.99 19.01 19.13
CA VAL A 179 33.48 19.54 17.84
C VAL A 179 33.51 18.43 16.80
N VAL A 180 32.39 18.22 16.13
CA VAL A 180 32.31 17.31 14.99
C VAL A 180 32.62 18.08 13.72
N GLU A 181 33.76 17.77 13.11
CA GLU A 181 34.16 18.38 11.83
C GLU A 181 33.30 17.86 10.68
N ASP A 182 32.98 18.71 9.71
CA ASP A 182 32.14 18.38 8.54
C ASP A 182 30.72 17.86 8.86
N ALA A 183 30.17 18.23 10.03
CA ALA A 183 28.79 17.93 10.37
C ALA A 183 27.82 18.79 9.52
N GLU A 184 26.80 18.14 8.97
CA GLU A 184 25.71 18.80 8.25
C GLU A 184 24.56 19.12 9.20
N VAL A 185 24.17 20.41 9.28
CA VAL A 185 23.01 20.87 10.05
C VAL A 185 21.78 20.96 9.13
N VAL A 186 20.77 20.17 9.42
CA VAL A 186 19.51 20.15 8.70
C VAL A 186 18.46 20.93 9.52
N THR A 187 17.94 21.99 8.91
CA THR A 187 16.90 22.87 9.50
C THR A 187 15.56 22.74 8.81
N GLU A 188 15.51 22.07 7.66
CA GLU A 188 14.31 21.93 6.85
C GLU A 188 14.12 20.47 6.45
N GLU A 189 12.86 20.03 6.31
CA GLU A 189 12.49 18.73 5.82
C GLU A 189 11.60 18.86 4.59
N ILE A 190 11.81 17.98 3.60
CA ILE A 190 10.95 17.87 2.43
C ILE A 190 9.86 16.84 2.71
N VAL A 191 8.65 17.32 2.96
CA VAL A 191 7.46 16.48 3.20
C VAL A 191 6.83 16.11 1.85
N PRO A 192 6.83 14.84 1.45
CA PRO A 192 6.20 14.41 0.19
C PRO A 192 4.67 14.49 0.31
N LEU A 193 4.05 15.10 -0.69
CA LEU A 193 2.61 15.29 -0.80
C LEU A 193 2.07 14.59 -2.05
N GLY A 194 1.08 15.17 -2.73
CA GLY A 194 0.58 14.69 -4.01
C GLY A 194 -0.80 14.03 -3.96
N PHE A 195 -1.09 13.11 -4.86
CA PHE A 195 -2.39 12.43 -4.97
C PHE A 195 -2.50 11.20 -4.03
N ALA A 196 -2.01 11.33 -2.79
CA ALA A 196 -1.95 10.22 -1.86
C ALA A 196 -3.34 9.66 -1.55
N ALA A 197 -4.31 10.48 -1.17
CA ALA A 197 -5.64 10.00 -0.75
C ALA A 197 -6.36 9.17 -1.84
N SER A 198 -6.28 9.59 -3.10
CA SER A 198 -6.88 8.81 -4.19
C SER A 198 -6.17 7.49 -4.42
N GLN A 199 -4.83 7.47 -4.39
CA GLN A 199 -4.07 6.23 -4.55
C GLN A 199 -4.34 5.27 -3.38
N ILE A 200 -4.40 5.77 -2.13
CA ILE A 200 -4.67 4.96 -0.95
C ILE A 200 -6.07 4.31 -1.03
N ALA A 201 -7.10 5.08 -1.37
CA ALA A 201 -8.44 4.52 -1.57
C ALA A 201 -8.45 3.42 -2.63
N ILE A 202 -7.74 3.65 -3.75
CA ILE A 202 -7.65 2.69 -4.86
C ILE A 202 -6.90 1.42 -4.42
N LYS A 203 -5.73 1.57 -3.80
CA LYS A 203 -4.89 0.43 -3.41
C LYS A 203 -5.54 -0.44 -2.33
N GLN A 204 -6.30 0.14 -1.42
CA GLN A 204 -6.98 -0.62 -0.37
C GLN A 204 -8.22 -1.34 -0.93
N LEU A 205 -9.07 -0.66 -1.70
CA LEU A 205 -10.21 -1.29 -2.37
C LEU A 205 -9.80 -2.37 -3.38
N GLY A 206 -8.66 -2.19 -4.03
CA GLY A 206 -8.09 -3.15 -4.96
C GLY A 206 -7.35 -4.31 -4.31
N THR A 207 -7.23 -4.33 -2.98
CA THR A 207 -6.41 -5.31 -2.24
C THR A 207 -4.93 -5.32 -2.62
N ASN A 208 -4.43 -4.21 -3.14
CA ASN A 208 -3.04 -4.03 -3.56
C ASN A 208 -2.11 -3.82 -2.36
N GLY A 209 -2.45 -2.87 -1.49
CA GLY A 209 -1.74 -2.57 -0.25
C GLY A 209 -0.48 -1.73 -0.39
N GLY A 210 0.20 -1.74 -1.52
CA GLY A 210 1.43 -0.97 -1.77
C GLY A 210 1.21 0.25 -2.67
N GLY A 211 1.98 1.30 -2.48
CA GLY A 211 1.81 2.49 -3.29
C GLY A 211 2.67 3.69 -2.92
N TYR A 212 2.06 4.77 -2.48
CA TYR A 212 2.65 6.12 -2.44
C TYR A 212 3.85 6.21 -1.50
N TYR A 213 3.66 5.86 -0.22
CA TYR A 213 4.72 5.90 0.79
C TYR A 213 5.34 4.53 1.00
N GLY A 214 6.64 4.49 1.28
CA GLY A 214 7.40 3.24 1.41
C GLY A 214 6.93 2.35 2.56
N VAL A 215 6.56 2.96 3.70
CA VAL A 215 6.00 2.24 4.86
C VAL A 215 4.49 2.05 4.78
N ASN A 216 3.88 2.47 3.67
CA ASN A 216 2.45 2.31 3.39
C ASN A 216 1.55 2.80 4.54
N SER A 217 0.56 2.01 4.97
CA SER A 217 -0.43 2.42 5.98
C SER A 217 0.15 2.65 7.39
N ALA A 218 1.45 2.46 7.61
CA ALA A 218 2.14 2.93 8.79
C ALA A 218 2.56 4.42 8.68
N HIS A 219 2.59 4.99 7.46
CA HIS A 219 2.97 6.39 7.26
C HIS A 219 1.89 7.36 7.79
N PRO A 220 2.25 8.39 8.59
CA PRO A 220 1.28 9.35 9.12
C PRO A 220 0.45 10.10 8.08
N LEU A 221 1.06 10.43 6.93
CA LEU A 221 0.37 11.10 5.82
C LEU A 221 -0.51 10.15 4.99
N GLU A 222 -0.38 8.85 5.17
CA GLU A 222 -1.25 7.86 4.52
C GLU A 222 -2.43 7.48 5.43
N ASN A 223 -2.15 7.23 6.71
CA ASN A 223 -3.09 6.77 7.70
C ASN A 223 -2.95 7.59 9.00
N PRO A 224 -3.52 8.81 9.04
CA PRO A 224 -3.27 9.77 10.11
C PRO A 224 -3.93 9.43 11.45
N ASN A 225 -5.01 8.66 11.47
CA ASN A 225 -5.79 8.44 12.70
C ASN A 225 -6.49 7.08 12.74
N TRP A 226 -7.12 6.76 13.87
CA TRP A 226 -7.80 5.49 14.07
C TRP A 226 -8.97 5.25 13.09
N PHE A 227 -9.63 6.32 12.64
CA PHE A 227 -10.76 6.17 11.71
C PHE A 227 -10.27 5.86 10.30
N SER A 228 -9.22 6.55 9.81
CA SER A 228 -8.58 6.19 8.54
C SER A 228 -8.06 4.75 8.58
N ASN A 229 -7.43 4.34 9.68
CA ASN A 229 -6.94 2.99 9.89
C ASN A 229 -8.04 1.93 9.78
N LEU A 230 -9.16 2.13 10.46
CA LEU A 230 -10.31 1.24 10.37
C LEU A 230 -10.89 1.19 8.94
N LEU A 231 -11.01 2.36 8.31
CA LEU A 231 -11.58 2.48 6.97
C LEU A 231 -10.74 1.77 5.91
N GLU A 232 -9.42 1.94 5.96
CA GLU A 232 -8.50 1.28 5.04
C GLU A 232 -8.55 -0.24 5.19
N MET A 233 -8.55 -0.76 6.40
CA MET A 233 -8.72 -2.18 6.68
C MET A 233 -10.06 -2.71 6.14
N LEU A 234 -11.16 -1.98 6.33
CA LEU A 234 -12.46 -2.36 5.80
C LEU A 234 -12.47 -2.36 4.26
N PHE A 235 -11.77 -1.46 3.62
CA PHE A 235 -11.67 -1.42 2.15
C PHE A 235 -11.00 -2.67 1.59
N LEU A 236 -9.98 -3.21 2.24
CA LEU A 236 -9.34 -4.46 1.84
C LEU A 236 -10.31 -5.63 1.79
N LEU A 237 -11.24 -5.71 2.74
CA LEU A 237 -12.19 -6.82 2.84
C LEU A 237 -13.49 -6.62 2.04
N LEU A 238 -13.84 -5.37 1.71
CA LEU A 238 -15.14 -5.01 1.15
C LEU A 238 -15.46 -5.75 -0.16
N ILE A 239 -14.55 -5.66 -1.13
CA ILE A 239 -14.78 -6.28 -2.46
C ILE A 239 -14.66 -7.81 -2.38
N PRO A 240 -13.62 -8.43 -1.78
CA PRO A 240 -13.54 -9.89 -1.64
C PRO A 240 -14.77 -10.49 -0.95
N ALA A 241 -15.22 -9.92 0.16
CA ALA A 241 -16.42 -10.35 0.85
C ALA A 241 -17.68 -10.25 -0.04
N SER A 242 -17.86 -9.12 -0.72
CA SER A 242 -18.99 -8.90 -1.64
C SER A 242 -18.98 -9.89 -2.80
N LEU A 243 -17.81 -10.28 -3.30
CA LEU A 243 -17.68 -11.25 -4.39
C LEU A 243 -18.13 -12.66 -3.99
N CYS A 244 -18.02 -13.06 -2.71
CA CYS A 244 -18.55 -14.33 -2.23
C CYS A 244 -20.08 -14.38 -2.39
N PHE A 245 -20.78 -13.29 -2.04
CA PHE A 245 -22.23 -13.21 -2.19
C PHE A 245 -22.65 -13.11 -3.66
N SER A 246 -21.88 -12.37 -4.47
CA SER A 246 -22.09 -12.31 -5.93
C SER A 246 -21.93 -13.68 -6.58
N PHE A 247 -20.91 -14.45 -6.18
CA PHE A 247 -20.74 -15.84 -6.62
C PHE A 247 -21.98 -16.68 -6.31
N GLY A 248 -22.45 -16.69 -5.04
CA GLY A 248 -23.63 -17.46 -4.62
C GLY A 248 -24.90 -17.09 -5.41
N ARG A 249 -25.07 -15.80 -5.74
CA ARG A 249 -26.17 -15.34 -6.58
C ARG A 249 -26.07 -15.86 -8.02
N ASP A 250 -24.89 -15.78 -8.61
CA ASP A 250 -24.68 -16.10 -10.02
C ASP A 250 -24.67 -17.61 -10.29
N VAL A 251 -24.23 -18.43 -9.33
CA VAL A 251 -24.39 -19.89 -9.38
C VAL A 251 -25.80 -20.35 -8.98
N LYS A 252 -26.68 -19.40 -8.60
CA LYS A 252 -28.07 -19.66 -8.14
C LYS A 252 -28.17 -20.52 -6.86
N ASP A 253 -27.12 -20.51 -6.06
CA ASP A 253 -27.08 -21.13 -4.74
C ASP A 253 -26.42 -20.18 -3.71
N LYS A 254 -27.27 -19.43 -3.00
CA LYS A 254 -26.82 -18.48 -1.98
C LYS A 254 -26.07 -19.16 -0.84
N LYS A 255 -26.36 -20.43 -0.55
CA LYS A 255 -25.69 -21.19 0.53
C LYS A 255 -24.23 -21.41 0.19
N GLN A 256 -23.88 -21.63 -1.08
CA GLN A 256 -22.49 -21.75 -1.52
C GLN A 256 -21.69 -20.45 -1.29
N GLY A 257 -22.29 -19.30 -1.62
CA GLY A 257 -21.64 -18.01 -1.37
C GLY A 257 -21.42 -17.76 0.13
N ILE A 258 -22.42 -18.06 0.96
CA ILE A 258 -22.30 -17.96 2.42
C ILE A 258 -21.24 -18.93 2.96
N ALA A 259 -21.21 -20.18 2.46
CA ALA A 259 -20.24 -21.18 2.90
C ALA A 259 -18.79 -20.74 2.61
N ILE A 260 -18.52 -20.18 1.41
CA ILE A 260 -17.21 -19.65 1.06
C ILE A 260 -16.85 -18.46 1.98
N PHE A 261 -17.77 -17.52 2.15
CA PHE A 261 -17.57 -16.37 3.04
C PHE A 261 -17.25 -16.81 4.47
N MET A 262 -18.04 -17.75 5.03
CA MET A 262 -17.83 -18.26 6.39
C MET A 262 -16.52 -19.02 6.53
N ALA A 263 -16.13 -19.82 5.52
CA ALA A 263 -14.84 -20.51 5.54
C ALA A 263 -13.66 -19.50 5.60
N MET A 264 -13.70 -18.48 4.73
CA MET A 264 -12.68 -17.41 4.73
C MET A 264 -12.69 -16.64 6.06
N PHE A 265 -13.87 -16.28 6.55
CA PHE A 265 -14.00 -15.54 7.81
C PHE A 265 -13.50 -16.33 9.03
N LEU A 266 -13.80 -17.62 9.13
CA LEU A 266 -13.30 -18.47 10.22
C LEU A 266 -11.78 -18.65 10.15
N MET A 267 -11.21 -18.80 8.95
CA MET A 267 -9.75 -18.85 8.78
C MET A 267 -9.10 -17.54 9.19
N LEU A 268 -9.69 -16.40 8.83
CA LEU A 268 -9.22 -15.08 9.21
C LEU A 268 -9.20 -14.90 10.73
N ILE A 269 -10.31 -15.21 11.42
CA ILE A 269 -10.41 -15.11 12.89
C ILE A 269 -9.40 -16.04 13.56
N ALA A 270 -9.22 -17.25 13.06
CA ALA A 270 -8.25 -18.20 13.63
C ALA A 270 -6.81 -17.67 13.47
N ALA A 271 -6.44 -17.19 12.28
CA ALA A 271 -5.13 -16.61 12.01
C ALA A 271 -4.88 -15.38 12.90
N MET A 272 -5.83 -14.44 12.93
CA MET A 272 -5.75 -13.23 13.75
C MET A 272 -5.59 -13.57 15.24
N SER A 273 -6.32 -14.55 15.75
CA SER A 273 -6.23 -14.96 17.16
C SER A 273 -4.84 -15.53 17.49
N VAL A 274 -4.29 -16.37 16.60
CA VAL A 274 -2.94 -16.95 16.80
C VAL A 274 -1.88 -15.85 16.79
N VAL A 275 -1.92 -14.95 15.82
CA VAL A 275 -0.96 -13.85 15.73
C VAL A 275 -1.11 -12.90 16.92
N ALA A 276 -2.33 -12.54 17.30
CA ALA A 276 -2.58 -11.66 18.46
C ALA A 276 -1.99 -12.20 19.75
N VAL A 277 -2.20 -13.48 20.04
CA VAL A 277 -1.68 -14.11 21.26
C VAL A 277 -0.15 -14.13 21.27
N ASN A 278 0.48 -14.46 20.14
CA ASN A 278 1.94 -14.52 20.06
C ASN A 278 2.58 -13.12 20.14
N GLU A 279 2.02 -12.14 19.44
CA GLU A 279 2.56 -10.78 19.46
C GLU A 279 2.34 -10.09 20.80
N GLN A 280 1.21 -10.32 21.46
CA GLN A 280 0.93 -9.77 22.79
C GLN A 280 1.81 -10.39 23.88
N SER A 281 2.22 -11.65 23.71
CA SER A 281 3.08 -12.35 24.69
C SER A 281 4.53 -11.87 24.66
N ALA A 282 4.93 -11.17 23.60
CA ALA A 282 6.31 -10.82 23.27
C ALA A 282 7.26 -12.04 23.13
N SER A 283 8.43 -11.83 22.59
CA SER A 283 9.47 -12.87 22.54
C SER A 283 10.28 -12.89 23.84
N THR A 284 10.86 -14.05 24.17
CA THR A 284 11.75 -14.18 25.35
C THR A 284 12.95 -13.24 25.27
N VAL A 285 13.45 -12.99 24.04
CA VAL A 285 14.55 -12.03 23.81
C VAL A 285 14.18 -10.61 24.24
N LEU A 286 12.93 -10.18 24.02
CA LEU A 286 12.45 -8.86 24.44
C LEU A 286 12.14 -8.84 25.94
N THR A 287 11.50 -9.89 26.46
CA THR A 287 11.11 -9.94 27.89
C THR A 287 12.29 -10.09 28.85
N GLU A 288 13.40 -10.68 28.39
CA GLU A 288 14.64 -10.82 29.17
C GLU A 288 15.56 -9.59 29.04
N ASN A 289 15.26 -8.66 28.18
CA ASN A 289 16.04 -7.43 28.00
C ASN A 289 15.58 -6.36 28.99
N GLU A 290 16.45 -5.96 29.91
CA GLU A 290 16.16 -4.94 30.92
C GLU A 290 15.87 -3.53 30.38
N TYR A 291 16.22 -3.25 29.13
CA TYR A 291 15.96 -1.97 28.46
C TYR A 291 14.63 -1.94 27.70
N VAL A 292 13.91 -3.06 27.63
CA VAL A 292 12.65 -3.16 26.88
C VAL A 292 11.49 -3.45 27.84
N ASP A 293 10.59 -2.50 27.98
CA ASP A 293 9.34 -2.69 28.73
C ASP A 293 8.28 -3.33 27.84
N THR A 294 7.96 -4.59 28.07
CA THR A 294 6.92 -5.35 27.38
C THR A 294 5.60 -5.39 28.15
N SER A 295 5.50 -4.67 29.29
CA SER A 295 4.26 -4.59 30.08
C SER A 295 3.16 -3.84 29.33
N THR A 296 1.93 -3.93 29.84
CA THR A 296 0.78 -3.21 29.32
C THR A 296 0.42 -1.97 30.18
N ASP A 297 1.29 -1.60 31.11
CA ASP A 297 1.07 -0.49 32.01
C ASP A 297 1.29 0.86 31.29
N GLY A 298 0.20 1.45 30.82
CA GLY A 298 0.22 2.75 30.14
C GLY A 298 0.65 2.70 28.65
N GLN A 299 0.88 1.52 28.10
CA GLN A 299 1.30 1.31 26.71
C GLN A 299 0.66 0.06 26.11
N ALA A 300 0.93 -0.20 24.81
CA ALA A 300 0.39 -1.39 24.11
C ALA A 300 0.98 -2.72 24.63
N GLY A 301 2.21 -2.70 25.15
CA GLY A 301 2.93 -3.88 25.60
C GLY A 301 3.31 -4.85 24.47
N GLY A 302 3.77 -6.04 24.82
CA GLY A 302 4.04 -7.12 23.89
C GLY A 302 5.19 -6.83 22.92
N ASN A 303 5.15 -7.45 21.72
CA ASN A 303 6.16 -7.28 20.68
C ASN A 303 5.85 -6.08 19.78
N MET A 304 6.39 -4.92 20.12
CA MET A 304 6.21 -3.69 19.34
C MET A 304 7.31 -3.45 18.31
N GLU A 305 8.36 -4.27 18.24
CA GLU A 305 9.42 -4.13 17.26
C GLU A 305 8.85 -4.15 15.82
N GLY A 306 9.23 -3.16 15.01
CA GLY A 306 8.79 -3.03 13.63
C GLY A 306 7.30 -2.70 13.45
N LYS A 307 6.58 -2.32 14.51
CA LYS A 307 5.15 -1.99 14.48
C LYS A 307 4.91 -0.50 14.67
N GLU A 308 3.80 -0.04 14.11
CA GLU A 308 3.37 1.35 14.24
C GLU A 308 2.88 1.64 15.68
N ALA A 309 3.64 2.45 16.41
CA ALA A 309 3.37 2.76 17.81
C ALA A 309 2.03 3.48 18.03
N ARG A 310 1.58 4.30 17.07
CA ARG A 310 0.31 5.05 17.16
C ARG A 310 -0.91 4.15 17.28
N PHE A 311 -0.86 2.94 16.74
CA PHE A 311 -2.00 2.02 16.67
C PHE A 311 -1.83 0.77 17.53
N GLY A 312 -0.62 0.45 17.96
CA GLY A 312 -0.30 -0.67 18.84
C GLY A 312 -0.49 -2.05 18.20
N ILE A 313 -0.37 -3.09 19.03
CA ILE A 313 -0.38 -4.50 18.58
C ILE A 313 -1.70 -4.90 17.93
N GLY A 314 -2.85 -4.47 18.48
CA GLY A 314 -4.16 -4.87 17.96
C GLY A 314 -4.37 -4.50 16.49
N SER A 315 -4.03 -3.28 16.09
CA SER A 315 -4.09 -2.84 14.69
C SER A 315 -3.03 -3.54 13.84
N SER A 316 -1.80 -3.67 14.33
CA SER A 316 -0.72 -4.33 13.59
C SER A 316 -1.03 -5.79 13.27
N VAL A 317 -1.59 -6.53 14.24
CA VAL A 317 -2.06 -7.91 14.05
C VAL A 317 -3.19 -7.97 13.02
N THR A 318 -4.12 -7.02 13.08
CA THR A 318 -5.23 -6.96 12.12
C THR A 318 -4.72 -6.72 10.70
N TRP A 319 -3.79 -5.77 10.51
CA TRP A 319 -3.15 -5.52 9.23
C TRP A 319 -2.38 -6.74 8.70
N ALA A 320 -1.66 -7.45 9.57
CA ALA A 320 -0.86 -8.62 9.18
C ALA A 320 -1.72 -9.81 8.75
N THR A 321 -2.99 -9.86 9.18
CA THR A 321 -3.90 -11.00 8.94
C THR A 321 -4.99 -10.72 7.90
N TRP A 322 -5.27 -9.47 7.58
CA TRP A 322 -6.30 -9.05 6.62
C TRP A 322 -5.70 -8.85 5.23
#